data_f89edc5512437c74be78a36f8832573f
#
_entry.id   f89edc5512437c74be78a36f8832573f
#
_cell.length_a   1.000
_cell.length_b   1.000
_cell.length_c   1.000
_cell.angle_alpha   90.00
_cell.angle_beta   90.00
_cell.angle_gamma   90.00
#
_symmetry.space_group_name_H-M   'P 1'
#
loop_
_entity.id
_entity.type
_entity.pdbx_description
1 polymer ?
#
loop_
_entity_poly.entity_id
_entity_poly.type
_entity_poly.pdbx_seq_one_letter_code
_entity_poly.pdbx_strand_id
1 'polypeptide(L)'
;FIGVIGVAVGEISNQNNEKLLSGSKIFYGDTIVVKPKSNAQILFLDETVMTVGESTELTIDDFIYDPKTNDGNFVTNIKSGIVKTISGKISEKNPENLEIKIPNGSLGVRGTEFLVSLNNKKESTVLLLGPGPENTLGMVPGNIKLTDGINTTVITSPGFQAMIQNVVSLAS
;
A
#
# COMPACT_ATOMS: atom_id res chain seq x y z
N PHE A 1 13.19 -4.00 13.76
CA PHE A 1 12.65 -3.17 12.67
C PHE A 1 11.93 -4.03 11.64
N ILE A 2 10.97 -3.43 10.94
CA ILE A 2 10.17 -4.13 9.94
C ILE A 2 10.45 -3.65 8.52
N GLY A 3 11.20 -2.59 8.36
CA GLY A 3 11.59 -2.03 7.09
C GLY A 3 12.55 -0.87 7.27
N VAL A 4 12.96 -0.30 6.17
CA VAL A 4 13.87 0.86 6.13
C VAL A 4 13.38 1.86 5.09
N ILE A 5 13.73 3.12 5.30
CA ILE A 5 13.59 4.14 4.26
C ILE A 5 14.71 3.92 3.25
N GLY A 6 14.37 3.57 2.02
CA GLY A 6 15.36 3.42 0.95
C GLY A 6 15.77 4.75 0.35
N VAL A 7 14.78 5.63 0.13
CA VAL A 7 14.99 6.98 -0.42
C VAL A 7 14.12 7.95 0.38
N ALA A 8 14.67 9.10 0.75
CA ALA A 8 13.93 10.19 1.37
C ALA A 8 14.32 11.51 0.69
N VAL A 9 13.33 12.23 0.18
CA VAL A 9 13.48 13.54 -0.44
C VAL A 9 12.55 14.51 0.29
N GLY A 10 13.10 15.60 0.81
CA GLY A 10 12.32 16.59 1.56
C GLY A 10 12.11 16.21 3.01
N GLU A 11 10.93 16.52 3.54
CA GLU A 11 10.59 16.33 4.95
C GLU A 11 9.73 15.10 5.17
N ILE A 12 10.31 14.09 5.78
CA ILE A 12 9.63 12.86 6.21
C ILE A 12 9.86 12.70 7.71
N SER A 13 8.82 12.38 8.45
CA SER A 13 8.89 12.20 9.89
C SER A 13 8.01 11.04 10.36
N ASN A 14 8.23 10.61 11.60
CA ASN A 14 7.37 9.64 12.26
C ASN A 14 6.40 10.33 13.22
N GLN A 15 5.64 9.54 13.99
CA GLN A 15 4.64 10.02 14.94
C GLN A 15 5.22 10.89 16.07
N ASN A 16 6.53 10.79 16.32
CA ASN A 16 7.23 11.56 17.35
C ASN A 16 7.91 12.81 16.77
N ASN A 17 7.60 13.18 15.53
CA ASN A 17 8.26 14.25 14.78
C ASN A 17 9.76 14.05 14.59
N GLU A 18 10.24 12.83 14.72
CA GLU A 18 11.62 12.48 14.40
C GLU A 18 11.78 12.45 12.88
N LYS A 19 12.80 13.13 12.37
CA LYS A 19 13.09 13.16 10.94
C LYS A 19 13.58 11.80 10.44
N LEU A 20 12.97 11.30 9.38
CA LEU A 20 13.37 10.07 8.73
C LEU A 20 14.20 10.38 7.49
N LEU A 21 15.33 9.70 7.38
CA LEU A 21 16.29 9.86 6.29
C LEU A 21 16.48 8.51 5.59
N SER A 22 17.18 8.52 4.45
CA SER A 22 17.59 7.26 3.81
C SER A 22 18.37 6.41 4.82
N GLY A 23 17.98 5.16 4.97
CA GLY A 23 18.54 4.23 5.96
C GLY A 23 17.84 4.23 7.30
N SER A 24 16.94 5.16 7.58
CA SER A 24 16.15 5.14 8.83
C SER A 24 15.31 3.87 8.91
N LYS A 25 15.28 3.25 10.09
CA LYS A 25 14.51 2.04 10.34
C LYS A 25 13.06 2.38 10.63
N ILE A 26 12.17 1.54 10.13
CA ILE A 26 10.73 1.61 10.39
C ILE A 26 10.36 0.49 11.36
N PHE A 27 9.49 0.79 12.31
CA PHE A 27 9.09 -0.13 13.36
C PHE A 27 7.58 -0.37 13.33
N TYR A 28 7.18 -1.49 13.93
CA TYR A 28 5.78 -1.82 14.15
C TYR A 28 5.06 -0.64 14.84
N GLY A 29 3.91 -0.29 14.30
CA GLY A 29 3.09 0.81 14.83
C GLY A 29 3.51 2.20 14.38
N ASP A 30 4.59 2.34 13.61
CA ASP A 30 5.03 3.66 13.16
C ASP A 30 4.01 4.31 12.23
N THR A 31 3.85 5.61 12.39
CA THR A 31 3.15 6.49 11.45
C THR A 31 4.19 7.28 10.66
N ILE A 32 4.10 7.22 9.34
CA ILE A 32 5.00 7.90 8.43
C ILE A 32 4.26 9.10 7.84
N VAL A 33 4.85 10.28 7.99
CA VAL A 33 4.29 11.54 7.48
C VAL A 33 5.23 12.11 6.44
N VAL A 34 4.72 12.28 5.22
CA VAL A 34 5.45 12.87 4.10
C VAL A 34 4.82 14.22 3.79
N LYS A 35 5.60 15.28 3.97
CA LYS A 35 5.16 16.67 3.80
C LYS A 35 4.98 17.04 2.32
N PRO A 36 4.35 18.20 2.00
CA PRO A 36 4.32 18.68 0.62
C PRO A 36 5.72 18.81 0.02
N LYS A 37 5.84 18.56 -1.29
CA LYS A 37 7.10 18.58 -2.04
C LYS A 37 8.13 17.57 -1.56
N SER A 38 7.67 16.52 -0.89
CA SER A 38 8.51 15.47 -0.34
C SER A 38 8.05 14.11 -0.87
N ASN A 39 8.93 13.12 -0.83
CA ASN A 39 8.58 11.74 -1.15
C ASN A 39 9.55 10.79 -0.47
N ALA A 40 9.12 9.54 -0.32
CA ALA A 40 9.93 8.49 0.31
C ALA A 40 9.65 7.14 -0.35
N GLN A 41 10.64 6.27 -0.29
CA GLN A 41 10.48 4.87 -0.63
C GLN A 41 10.76 4.04 0.61
N ILE A 42 9.85 3.14 0.95
CA ILE A 42 9.97 2.25 2.11
C ILE A 42 10.16 0.83 1.61
N LEU A 43 11.19 0.15 2.11
CA LEU A 43 11.50 -1.23 1.80
C LEU A 43 11.20 -2.08 3.05
N PHE A 44 10.21 -2.95 2.94
CA PHE A 44 9.83 -3.83 4.05
C PHE A 44 10.59 -5.16 4.00
N LEU A 45 10.67 -5.84 5.13
CA LEU A 45 11.43 -7.10 5.25
C LEU A 45 10.91 -8.23 4.36
N ASP A 46 9.62 -8.21 4.02
CA ASP A 46 9.02 -9.20 3.11
C ASP A 46 9.17 -8.82 1.63
N GLU A 47 9.98 -7.82 1.32
CA GLU A 47 10.21 -7.29 -0.02
C GLU A 47 9.05 -6.47 -0.59
N THR A 48 8.04 -6.14 0.21
CA THR A 48 7.06 -5.12 -0.19
C THR A 48 7.75 -3.77 -0.31
N VAL A 49 7.46 -3.04 -1.38
CA VAL A 49 8.00 -1.70 -1.62
C VAL A 49 6.87 -0.71 -1.71
N MET A 50 6.92 0.33 -0.90
CA MET A 50 5.96 1.45 -0.97
C MET A 50 6.67 2.72 -1.38
N THR A 51 6.23 3.34 -2.46
CA THR A 51 6.63 4.69 -2.86
C THR A 51 5.56 5.65 -2.40
N VAL A 52 5.93 6.52 -1.47
CA VAL A 52 5.01 7.39 -0.75
C VAL A 52 5.16 8.82 -1.27
N GLY A 53 4.09 9.37 -1.82
CA GLY A 53 4.07 10.71 -2.39
C GLY A 53 3.86 11.79 -1.35
N GLU A 54 3.81 13.02 -1.83
CA GLU A 54 3.64 14.19 -0.95
C GLU A 54 2.30 14.20 -0.23
N SER A 55 2.27 14.88 0.90
CA SER A 55 1.05 15.06 1.72
C SER A 55 0.40 13.74 2.11
N THR A 56 1.22 12.72 2.34
CA THR A 56 0.78 11.38 2.69
C THR A 56 1.03 11.12 4.17
N GLU A 57 0.04 10.48 4.80
CA GLU A 57 0.17 9.92 6.13
C GLU A 57 -0.29 8.48 6.11
N LEU A 58 0.56 7.57 6.57
CA LEU A 58 0.24 6.15 6.70
C LEU A 58 0.77 5.58 8.01
N THR A 59 0.07 4.57 8.52
CA THR A 59 0.46 3.88 9.76
C THR A 59 0.60 2.40 9.47
N ILE A 60 1.65 1.78 9.99
CA ILE A 60 1.84 0.33 9.91
C ILE A 60 1.15 -0.29 11.12
N ASP A 61 -0.08 -0.75 10.93
CA ASP A 61 -0.92 -1.28 12.01
C ASP A 61 -0.48 -2.66 12.46
N ASP A 62 0.02 -3.49 11.54
CA ASP A 62 0.53 -4.82 11.85
C ASP A 62 1.58 -5.22 10.81
N PHE A 63 2.63 -5.87 11.25
CA PHE A 63 3.62 -6.48 10.38
C PHE A 63 4.33 -7.62 11.12
N ILE A 64 4.04 -8.83 10.70
CA ILE A 64 4.71 -10.05 11.16
C ILE A 64 5.17 -10.81 9.93
N TYR A 65 6.41 -11.25 9.91
CA TYR A 65 6.97 -11.96 8.77
C TYR A 65 8.00 -13.00 9.19
N ASP A 66 7.83 -14.24 8.73
CA ASP A 66 8.80 -15.31 8.88
C ASP A 66 9.49 -15.56 7.54
N PRO A 67 10.77 -15.19 7.39
CA PRO A 67 11.49 -15.35 6.13
C PRO A 67 11.75 -16.81 5.74
N LYS A 68 11.61 -17.75 6.67
CA LYS A 68 11.81 -19.18 6.39
C LYS A 68 10.61 -19.78 5.67
N THR A 69 9.41 -19.34 6.00
CA THR A 69 8.16 -19.87 5.46
C THR A 69 7.43 -18.92 4.54
N ASN A 70 7.80 -17.62 4.56
CA ASN A 70 7.08 -16.51 3.95
C ASN A 70 5.69 -16.26 4.55
N ASP A 71 5.39 -16.90 5.68
CA ASP A 71 4.17 -16.60 6.43
C ASP A 71 4.26 -15.22 7.05
N GLY A 72 3.14 -14.56 7.13
CA GLY A 72 3.09 -13.26 7.77
C GLY A 72 1.73 -12.59 7.67
N ASN A 73 1.69 -11.38 8.20
CA ASN A 73 0.51 -10.53 8.14
C ASN A 73 0.97 -9.08 8.05
N PHE A 74 0.39 -8.33 7.15
CA PHE A 74 0.75 -6.94 6.90
C PHE A 74 -0.51 -6.10 6.78
N VAL A 75 -0.70 -5.16 7.71
CA VAL A 75 -1.84 -4.24 7.69
C VAL A 75 -1.29 -2.82 7.76
N THR A 76 -1.62 -2.01 6.77
CA THR A 76 -1.30 -0.58 6.79
C THR A 76 -2.57 0.24 6.60
N ASN A 77 -2.58 1.44 7.16
CA ASN A 77 -3.69 2.38 7.08
C ASN A 77 -3.21 3.66 6.42
N ILE A 78 -3.79 4.00 5.27
CA ILE A 78 -3.48 5.24 4.54
C ILE A 78 -4.57 6.25 4.85
N LYS A 79 -4.21 7.35 5.51
CA LYS A 79 -5.15 8.39 5.92
C LYS A 79 -5.27 9.50 4.90
N SER A 80 -4.21 9.76 4.16
CA SER A 80 -4.15 10.82 3.16
C SER A 80 -3.05 10.57 2.15
N GLY A 81 -3.13 11.20 0.99
CA GLY A 81 -2.07 11.27 0.02
C GLY A 81 -2.10 10.20 -1.07
N ILE A 82 -0.93 9.75 -1.48
CA ILE A 82 -0.76 8.83 -2.60
C ILE A 82 0.35 7.83 -2.28
N VAL A 83 0.05 6.53 -2.47
CA VAL A 83 1.00 5.46 -2.21
C VAL A 83 0.97 4.45 -3.36
N LYS A 84 2.11 4.23 -3.99
CA LYS A 84 2.30 3.15 -4.94
C LYS A 84 2.94 1.97 -4.20
N THR A 85 2.37 0.79 -4.36
CA THR A 85 2.85 -0.42 -3.68
C THR A 85 3.16 -1.52 -4.68
N ILE A 86 4.31 -2.16 -4.49
CA ILE A 86 4.64 -3.43 -5.13
C ILE A 86 4.61 -4.47 -4.02
N SER A 87 3.67 -5.41 -4.10
CA SER A 87 3.48 -6.41 -3.04
C SER A 87 4.63 -7.40 -2.97
N GLY A 88 4.91 -7.91 -1.78
CA GLY A 88 6.04 -8.78 -1.50
C GLY A 88 5.64 -10.21 -1.13
N LYS A 89 6.46 -10.85 -0.32
CA LYS A 89 6.36 -12.30 -0.02
C LYS A 89 5.12 -12.68 0.79
N ILE A 90 4.68 -11.82 1.70
CA ILE A 90 3.47 -12.09 2.49
C ILE A 90 2.27 -12.24 1.56
N SER A 91 2.08 -11.28 0.65
CA SER A 91 0.96 -11.29 -0.30
C SER A 91 1.08 -12.41 -1.33
N GLU A 92 2.28 -12.74 -1.79
CA GLU A 92 2.50 -13.84 -2.72
C GLU A 92 2.03 -15.18 -2.15
N LYS A 93 2.32 -15.41 -0.88
CA LYS A 93 1.93 -16.66 -0.22
C LYS A 93 0.45 -16.69 0.14
N ASN A 94 -0.04 -15.63 0.79
CA ASN A 94 -1.42 -15.50 1.20
C ASN A 94 -1.92 -14.09 0.88
N PRO A 95 -2.65 -13.92 -0.22
CA PRO A 95 -3.17 -12.60 -0.63
C PRO A 95 -3.99 -11.92 0.44
N GLU A 96 -4.71 -12.69 1.24
CA GLU A 96 -5.55 -12.17 2.33
C GLU A 96 -4.74 -11.56 3.48
N ASN A 97 -3.44 -11.85 3.53
CA ASN A 97 -2.57 -11.38 4.60
C ASN A 97 -1.91 -10.03 4.34
N LEU A 98 -2.17 -9.42 3.19
CA LEU A 98 -1.87 -8.01 2.95
C LEU A 98 -3.18 -7.23 2.87
N GLU A 99 -3.42 -6.37 3.85
CA GLU A 99 -4.59 -5.50 3.91
C GLU A 99 -4.15 -4.05 3.95
N ILE A 100 -4.74 -3.23 3.10
CA ILE A 100 -4.56 -1.79 3.12
C ILE A 100 -5.89 -1.16 3.48
N LYS A 101 -5.93 -0.48 4.63
CA LYS A 101 -7.08 0.27 5.09
C LYS A 101 -7.01 1.68 4.56
N ILE A 102 -8.14 2.18 4.12
CA ILE A 102 -8.32 3.54 3.62
C ILE A 102 -9.55 4.12 4.29
N PRO A 103 -9.77 5.45 4.24
CA PRO A 103 -11.03 6.00 4.72
C PRO A 103 -12.20 5.32 4.00
N ASN A 104 -13.17 4.85 4.73
CA ASN A 104 -14.38 4.21 4.22
C ASN A 104 -14.19 2.84 3.56
N GLY A 105 -13.04 2.18 3.72
CA GLY A 105 -12.89 0.86 3.14
C GLY A 105 -11.53 0.21 3.36
N SER A 106 -11.33 -0.93 2.69
CA SER A 106 -10.08 -1.65 2.69
C SER A 106 -9.86 -2.40 1.39
N LEU A 107 -8.61 -2.76 1.12
CA LEU A 107 -8.27 -3.62 -0.01
C LEU A 107 -7.34 -4.74 0.41
N GLY A 108 -7.59 -5.93 -0.16
CA GLY A 108 -6.71 -7.07 -0.13
C GLY A 108 -6.02 -7.21 -1.48
N VAL A 109 -4.74 -7.58 -1.50
CA VAL A 109 -3.90 -7.49 -2.69
C VAL A 109 -3.09 -8.76 -2.88
N ARG A 110 -3.05 -9.25 -4.12
CA ARG A 110 -2.22 -10.39 -4.49
C ARG A 110 -1.30 -10.04 -5.66
N GLY A 111 0.01 -10.20 -5.43
CA GLY A 111 1.03 -10.28 -6.49
C GLY A 111 1.02 -9.15 -7.49
N THR A 112 0.86 -7.91 -7.06
CA THR A 112 0.63 -6.82 -7.99
C THR A 112 1.33 -5.53 -7.59
N GLU A 113 1.39 -4.63 -8.56
CA GLU A 113 1.75 -3.22 -8.41
C GLU A 113 0.47 -2.39 -8.54
N PHE A 114 0.22 -1.53 -7.58
CA PHE A 114 -1.01 -0.74 -7.56
C PHE A 114 -0.78 0.63 -6.91
N LEU A 115 -1.70 1.54 -7.19
CA LEU A 115 -1.68 2.91 -6.69
C LEU A 115 -2.94 3.18 -5.89
N VAL A 116 -2.80 3.76 -4.70
CA VAL A 116 -3.90 4.28 -3.90
C VAL A 116 -3.74 5.79 -3.79
N SER A 117 -4.78 6.52 -4.13
CA SER A 117 -4.79 7.99 -4.08
C SER A 117 -6.03 8.48 -3.34
N LEU A 118 -5.85 9.38 -2.39
CA LEU A 118 -6.93 10.00 -1.64
C LEU A 118 -6.96 11.50 -1.95
N ASN A 119 -8.16 12.01 -2.24
CA ASN A 119 -8.36 13.45 -2.45
C ASN A 119 -8.70 14.16 -1.14
N ASN A 120 -8.91 15.48 -1.19
CA ASN A 120 -9.21 16.29 -0.01
C ASN A 120 -10.54 15.92 0.67
N LYS A 121 -11.45 15.27 -0.06
CA LYS A 121 -12.74 14.80 0.47
C LYS A 121 -12.66 13.39 1.02
N LYS A 122 -11.44 12.80 1.12
CA LYS A 122 -11.18 11.43 1.55
C LYS A 122 -11.80 10.38 0.63
N GLU A 123 -12.08 10.73 -0.61
CA GLU A 123 -12.45 9.78 -1.64
C GLU A 123 -11.18 9.06 -2.11
N SER A 124 -11.24 7.74 -2.18
CA SER A 124 -10.09 6.90 -2.51
C SER A 124 -10.22 6.34 -3.92
N THR A 125 -9.15 6.44 -4.69
CA THR A 125 -9.03 5.81 -5.99
C THR A 125 -7.94 4.76 -5.93
N VAL A 126 -8.26 3.55 -6.42
CA VAL A 126 -7.31 2.43 -6.47
C VAL A 126 -7.12 2.04 -7.93
N LEU A 127 -5.88 2.03 -8.39
CA LEU A 127 -5.51 1.71 -9.76
C LEU A 127 -4.58 0.51 -9.78
N LEU A 128 -4.95 -0.53 -10.51
CA LEU A 128 -4.08 -1.68 -10.77
C LEU A 128 -3.08 -1.30 -11.87
N LEU A 129 -1.79 -1.43 -11.58
CA LEU A 129 -0.72 -1.14 -12.54
C LEU A 129 -0.19 -2.39 -13.23
N GLY A 130 -0.31 -3.57 -12.62
CA GLY A 130 0.05 -4.84 -13.24
C GLY A 130 0.57 -5.89 -12.26
N PRO A 131 0.82 -7.12 -12.71
CA PRO A 131 0.52 -7.62 -14.05
C PRO A 131 -0.95 -7.97 -14.22
N GLY A 132 -1.41 -7.98 -15.47
CA GLY A 132 -2.76 -8.39 -15.81
C GLY A 132 -2.86 -9.89 -16.12
N PRO A 133 -4.09 -10.41 -16.32
CA PRO A 133 -4.31 -11.84 -16.50
C PRO A 133 -3.71 -12.42 -17.79
N GLU A 134 -3.52 -11.60 -18.81
CA GLU A 134 -3.02 -12.06 -20.13
C GLU A 134 -1.52 -11.80 -20.35
N ASN A 135 -0.87 -11.06 -19.48
CA ASN A 135 0.53 -10.68 -19.66
C ASN A 135 1.30 -10.84 -18.36
N THR A 136 1.40 -12.06 -17.90
CA THR A 136 2.02 -12.36 -16.61
C THR A 136 3.51 -12.68 -16.72
N LEU A 137 4.01 -13.14 -17.88
CA LEU A 137 5.39 -13.59 -18.09
C LEU A 137 5.87 -14.52 -16.97
N GLY A 138 5.01 -15.43 -16.52
CA GLY A 138 5.29 -16.36 -15.42
C GLY A 138 5.01 -15.79 -14.03
N MET A 139 4.57 -14.55 -13.91
CA MET A 139 4.16 -13.96 -12.65
C MET A 139 2.69 -14.25 -12.34
N VAL A 140 2.33 -14.20 -11.06
CA VAL A 140 0.93 -14.32 -10.66
C VAL A 140 0.18 -13.05 -11.09
N PRO A 141 -0.99 -13.17 -11.75
CA PRO A 141 -1.79 -12.00 -12.11
C PRO A 141 -2.18 -11.18 -10.90
N GLY A 142 -2.14 -9.85 -11.04
CA GLY A 142 -2.57 -8.94 -10.01
C GLY A 142 -4.05 -9.08 -9.70
N ASN A 143 -4.42 -9.00 -8.44
CA ASN A 143 -5.79 -9.05 -7.97
C ASN A 143 -5.95 -8.10 -6.79
N ILE A 144 -6.85 -7.14 -6.92
CA ILE A 144 -7.19 -6.22 -5.84
C ILE A 144 -8.66 -6.39 -5.51
N LYS A 145 -8.94 -6.74 -4.26
CA LYS A 145 -10.30 -6.84 -3.74
C LYS A 145 -10.56 -5.63 -2.86
N LEU A 146 -11.45 -4.75 -3.32
CA LEU A 146 -11.78 -3.49 -2.67
C LEU A 146 -13.17 -3.56 -2.08
N THR A 147 -13.31 -3.21 -0.79
CA THR A 147 -14.59 -3.21 -0.10
C THR A 147 -14.79 -1.94 0.73
N ASP A 148 -16.03 -1.46 0.79
CA ASP A 148 -16.44 -0.40 1.72
C ASP A 148 -17.16 -0.97 2.96
N GLY A 149 -17.14 -2.30 3.12
CA GLY A 149 -17.85 -3.00 4.17
C GLY A 149 -19.23 -3.50 3.78
N ILE A 150 -19.78 -3.01 2.66
CA ILE A 150 -21.10 -3.39 2.14
C ILE A 150 -20.95 -3.97 0.73
N ASN A 151 -20.24 -3.25 -0.14
CA ASN A 151 -20.01 -3.64 -1.52
C ASN A 151 -18.57 -4.05 -1.73
N THR A 152 -18.35 -5.00 -2.64
CA THR A 152 -17.01 -5.48 -2.99
C THR A 152 -16.80 -5.38 -4.49
N THR A 153 -15.66 -4.83 -4.89
CA THR A 153 -15.22 -4.75 -6.28
C THR A 153 -13.88 -5.44 -6.43
N VAL A 154 -13.70 -6.22 -7.48
CA VAL A 154 -12.43 -6.90 -7.77
C VAL A 154 -11.83 -6.31 -9.03
N ILE A 155 -10.56 -5.90 -8.98
CA ILE A 155 -9.82 -5.36 -10.10
C ILE A 155 -8.76 -6.38 -10.51
N THR A 156 -8.82 -6.85 -11.76
CA THR A 156 -7.87 -7.84 -12.29
C THR A 156 -7.16 -7.37 -13.56
N SER A 157 -7.59 -6.26 -14.15
CA SER A 157 -7.02 -5.74 -15.39
C SER A 157 -6.26 -4.44 -15.15
N PRO A 158 -4.99 -4.35 -15.61
CA PRO A 158 -4.23 -3.11 -15.49
C PRO A 158 -4.93 -1.94 -16.21
N GLY A 159 -4.80 -0.75 -15.65
CA GLY A 159 -5.45 0.44 -16.16
C GLY A 159 -6.88 0.64 -15.68
N PHE A 160 -7.51 -0.38 -15.09
CA PHE A 160 -8.80 -0.22 -14.43
C PHE A 160 -8.61 0.28 -13.01
N GLN A 161 -9.55 1.09 -12.57
CA GLN A 161 -9.53 1.66 -11.22
C GLN A 161 -10.88 1.53 -10.56
N ALA A 162 -10.90 1.55 -9.25
CA ALA A 162 -12.11 1.64 -8.44
C ALA A 162 -12.01 2.84 -7.52
N MET A 163 -13.15 3.41 -7.19
CA MET A 163 -13.24 4.60 -6.36
C MET A 163 -14.17 4.32 -5.19
N ILE A 164 -13.72 4.66 -3.97
CA ILE A 164 -14.56 4.62 -2.79
C ILE A 164 -14.96 6.05 -2.43
N GLN A 165 -16.25 6.29 -2.49
CA GLN A 165 -16.89 7.50 -1.96
C GLN A 165 -17.84 7.08 -0.83
N ASN A 166 -19.12 6.96 -1.14
CA ASN A 166 -20.11 6.35 -0.25
C ASN A 166 -20.46 4.94 -0.69
N VAL A 167 -20.08 4.57 -1.92
CA VAL A 167 -20.25 3.24 -2.51
C VAL A 167 -18.99 2.89 -3.28
N VAL A 168 -18.73 1.60 -3.45
CA VAL A 168 -17.66 1.12 -4.32
C VAL A 168 -18.15 1.15 -5.76
N SER A 169 -17.42 1.81 -6.66
CA SER A 169 -17.70 1.86 -8.08
C SER A 169 -16.47 1.55 -8.90
N LEU A 170 -16.66 0.97 -10.08
CA LEU A 170 -15.58 0.68 -11.02
C LEU A 170 -15.55 1.72 -12.12
N ALA A 171 -14.38 2.26 -12.40
CA ALA A 171 -14.13 3.19 -13.49
C ALA A 171 -12.89 2.78 -14.28
N SER A 172 -12.85 3.11 -15.54
CA SER A 172 -11.70 2.86 -16.41
C SER A 172 -10.80 4.09 -16.54
#